data_e4feea79e98cade71ce1eb0164b4556c
#
_entry.id   e4feea79e98cade71ce1eb0164b4556c
#
_cell.length_a   1.000
_cell.length_b   1.000
_cell.length_c   1.000
_cell.angle_alpha   90.00
_cell.angle_beta   90.00
_cell.angle_gamma   90.00
#
_symmetry.space_group_name_H-M   'P 1'
#
loop_
_entity.id
_entity.type
_entity.pdbx_description
1 polymer ?
#
loop_
_entity_poly.entity_id
_entity_poly.type
_entity_poly.pdbx_seq_one_letter_code
_entity_poly.pdbx_strand_id
1 'polypeptide(L)'
;MERFWTGSSGAQYHDPLFRYEEPYMIKLLLVFTWFCLWVLLDSANVFAQAIRFQPQGAAAAGQGNAFAAQADDPSAIQFNPAGLTQVPGIQSVFGTTIMGGSIKFKGPTGIDSRGDLGGSISFPPPSHFYLSSNLGALGASSLSSLTVGLGMSSPFGSNTRYPVDGPFNTAITSAELPLIAIKPTIAYKVSDAL
;
A
#
# COMPACT_ATOMS: atom_id res chain seq x y z
N MET A 1 57.25 62.97 31.22
CA MET A 1 57.46 61.58 31.72
C MET A 1 56.33 60.75 31.18
N GLU A 2 56.54 60.31 30.01
CA GLU A 2 56.71 58.86 29.61
C GLU A 2 55.85 57.90 30.35
N ARG A 3 54.93 57.22 29.55
CA ARG A 3 55.07 55.77 29.14
C ARG A 3 53.87 55.41 28.22
N PHE A 4 54.16 55.20 27.04
CA PHE A 4 53.99 53.99 26.21
C PHE A 4 53.23 52.85 26.88
N TRP A 5 52.12 52.44 26.20
CA TRP A 5 51.75 51.05 26.12
C TRP A 5 51.23 50.74 24.71
N THR A 6 52.07 50.03 24.01
CA THR A 6 51.80 49.42 22.74
C THR A 6 51.19 48.05 22.95
N GLY A 7 50.22 47.70 22.13
CA GLY A 7 50.09 46.34 21.61
C GLY A 7 49.35 45.34 22.46
N SER A 8 48.17 45.00 22.10
CA SER A 8 47.70 43.63 22.26
C SER A 8 47.00 43.18 20.97
N SER A 9 47.70 42.24 20.36
CA SER A 9 47.27 41.40 19.26
C SER A 9 45.84 40.88 19.45
N GLY A 10 44.98 41.21 18.51
CA GLY A 10 43.69 40.57 18.37
C GLY A 10 43.87 39.08 18.00
N ALA A 11 43.81 38.23 19.01
CA ALA A 11 43.61 36.80 18.76
C ALA A 11 42.14 36.63 18.33
N GLN A 12 41.91 36.51 17.04
CA GLN A 12 40.65 35.97 16.53
C GLN A 12 40.55 34.53 16.99
N TYR A 13 39.68 34.31 17.96
CA TYR A 13 39.26 32.96 18.34
C TYR A 13 38.43 32.38 17.19
N HIS A 14 39.06 31.63 16.34
CA HIS A 14 38.37 30.76 15.40
C HIS A 14 37.82 29.61 16.22
N ASP A 15 36.54 29.65 16.52
CA ASP A 15 35.81 28.54 17.07
C ASP A 15 35.65 27.45 15.98
N PRO A 16 36.31 26.27 16.12
CA PRO A 16 36.29 25.22 15.10
C PRO A 16 34.96 24.45 15.10
N LEU A 17 33.99 24.79 15.96
CA LEU A 17 32.74 24.03 16.12
C LEU A 17 31.57 24.54 15.27
N PHE A 18 31.70 25.66 14.58
CA PHE A 18 30.70 26.17 13.65
C PHE A 18 31.20 26.15 12.20
N ARG A 19 31.61 25.00 11.71
CA ARG A 19 31.71 24.79 10.28
C ARG A 19 30.30 24.45 9.78
N TYR A 20 29.53 25.44 9.39
CA TYR A 20 28.28 25.30 8.67
C TYR A 20 28.55 24.57 7.35
N GLU A 21 28.39 23.26 7.33
CA GLU A 21 28.35 22.48 6.09
C GLU A 21 26.95 22.60 5.46
N GLU A 22 26.59 23.82 5.11
CA GLU A 22 25.31 24.16 4.49
C GLU A 22 25.04 23.61 3.08
N PRO A 23 26.02 23.21 2.24
CA PRO A 23 25.69 22.90 0.87
C PRO A 23 25.01 21.55 0.65
N TYR A 24 25.16 20.61 1.58
CA TYR A 24 24.63 19.25 1.38
C TYR A 24 23.13 19.14 1.63
N MET A 25 22.60 19.76 2.67
CA MET A 25 21.16 19.72 2.95
C MET A 25 20.35 20.44 1.87
N ILE A 26 20.82 21.60 1.41
CA ILE A 26 20.16 22.34 0.33
C ILE A 26 20.19 21.52 -0.98
N LYS A 27 21.32 20.91 -1.30
CA LYS A 27 21.43 20.01 -2.48
C LYS A 27 20.50 18.80 -2.36
N LEU A 28 20.42 18.18 -1.18
CA LEU A 28 19.52 17.06 -0.94
C LEU A 28 18.06 17.46 -1.09
N LEU A 29 17.67 18.62 -0.54
CA LEU A 29 16.33 19.19 -0.70
C LEU A 29 16.01 19.49 -2.16
N LEU A 30 16.94 20.06 -2.90
CA LEU A 30 16.76 20.34 -4.32
C LEU A 30 16.59 19.04 -5.13
N VAL A 31 17.42 18.04 -4.88
CA VAL A 31 17.31 16.73 -5.55
C VAL A 31 15.97 16.06 -5.22
N PHE A 32 15.55 16.11 -3.95
CA PHE A 32 14.26 15.56 -3.53
C PHE A 32 13.09 16.32 -4.18
N THR A 33 13.15 17.64 -4.23
CA THR A 33 12.13 18.47 -4.87
C THR A 33 12.05 18.20 -6.38
N TRP A 34 13.20 18.07 -7.06
CA TRP A 34 13.26 17.71 -8.47
C TRP A 34 12.71 16.30 -8.73
N PHE A 35 13.02 15.35 -7.85
CA PHE A 35 12.48 13.99 -7.93
C PHE A 35 10.95 13.96 -7.76
N CYS A 36 10.43 14.68 -6.75
CA CYS A 36 8.98 14.82 -6.56
C CYS A 36 8.30 15.49 -7.74
N LEU A 37 8.91 16.55 -8.29
CA LEU A 37 8.38 17.25 -9.45
C LEU A 37 8.37 16.34 -10.70
N TRP A 38 9.43 15.56 -10.90
CA TRP A 38 9.51 14.60 -12.00
C TRP A 38 8.44 13.52 -11.91
N VAL A 39 8.24 12.93 -10.71
CA VAL A 39 7.17 11.95 -10.45
C VAL A 39 5.78 12.55 -10.68
N LEU A 40 5.54 13.82 -10.32
CA LEU A 40 4.27 14.50 -10.55
C LEU A 40 4.01 14.79 -12.03
N LEU A 41 5.04 15.08 -12.81
CA LEU A 41 4.92 15.36 -14.24
C LEU A 41 4.69 14.09 -15.07
N ASP A 42 5.21 12.94 -14.64
CA ASP A 42 5.03 11.66 -15.34
C ASP A 42 3.67 11.00 -15.09
N SER A 43 2.92 11.45 -14.08
CA SER A 43 1.62 10.87 -13.74
C SER A 43 0.46 11.27 -14.67
N ALA A 44 0.71 12.09 -15.70
CA ALA A 44 -0.34 12.63 -16.56
C ALA A 44 -1.04 11.62 -17.51
N ASN A 45 -0.54 10.39 -17.64
CA ASN A 45 -1.07 9.40 -18.60
C ASN A 45 -1.37 8.01 -17.98
N VAL A 46 -1.67 7.93 -16.69
CA VAL A 46 -2.04 6.66 -16.07
C VAL A 46 -3.51 6.36 -16.34
N PHE A 47 -3.80 5.69 -17.45
CA PHE A 47 -5.11 5.09 -17.72
C PHE A 47 -5.20 3.72 -17.03
N ALA A 48 -5.39 3.72 -15.71
CA ALA A 48 -5.62 2.48 -14.96
C ALA A 48 -7.13 2.34 -14.71
N GLN A 49 -7.79 1.47 -15.47
CA GLN A 49 -9.20 1.13 -15.29
C GLN A 49 -9.33 -0.37 -15.03
N ALA A 50 -9.12 -0.78 -13.79
CA ALA A 50 -9.38 -2.14 -13.36
C ALA A 50 -10.38 -2.15 -12.19
N ILE A 51 -11.37 -3.04 -12.26
CA ILE A 51 -12.30 -3.26 -11.15
C ILE A 51 -11.55 -4.05 -10.08
N ARG A 52 -11.31 -3.40 -8.94
CA ARG A 52 -10.71 -4.03 -7.78
C ARG A 52 -11.81 -4.60 -6.88
N PHE A 53 -11.64 -5.84 -6.43
CA PHE A 53 -12.46 -6.39 -5.36
C PHE A 53 -12.06 -5.77 -4.02
N GLN A 54 -13.00 -5.02 -3.44
CA GLN A 54 -12.75 -4.24 -2.23
C GLN A 54 -12.60 -5.11 -0.96
N PRO A 55 -13.42 -6.16 -0.70
CA PRO A 55 -13.31 -6.89 0.56
C PRO A 55 -12.05 -7.77 0.60
N GLN A 56 -10.97 -7.17 1.11
CA GLN A 56 -9.69 -7.84 1.37
C GLN A 56 -9.46 -8.07 2.88
N GLY A 57 -10.53 -8.08 3.66
CA GLY A 57 -10.57 -8.31 5.10
C GLY A 57 -12.01 -8.21 5.61
N ALA A 58 -12.42 -9.11 6.50
CA ALA A 58 -13.79 -9.14 7.01
C ALA A 58 -14.11 -7.89 7.86
N ALA A 59 -13.18 -7.46 8.72
CA ALA A 59 -13.32 -6.26 9.52
C ALA A 59 -13.47 -5.01 8.63
N ALA A 60 -12.62 -4.88 7.64
CA ALA A 60 -12.69 -3.79 6.67
C ALA A 60 -14.00 -3.81 5.87
N ALA A 61 -14.46 -4.98 5.44
CA ALA A 61 -15.73 -5.12 4.72
C ALA A 61 -16.91 -4.66 5.57
N GLY A 62 -16.94 -5.03 6.87
CA GLY A 62 -17.97 -4.59 7.82
C GLY A 62 -18.02 -3.08 8.05
N GLN A 63 -16.93 -2.37 7.76
CA GLN A 63 -16.80 -0.91 7.86
C GLN A 63 -16.88 -0.21 6.50
N GLY A 64 -17.41 -0.88 5.45
CA GLY A 64 -17.42 -0.32 4.10
C GLY A 64 -16.02 -0.04 3.52
N ASN A 65 -15.01 -0.79 3.97
CA ASN A 65 -13.57 -0.64 3.68
C ASN A 65 -12.90 0.62 4.28
N ALA A 66 -13.53 1.29 5.26
CA ALA A 66 -12.96 2.42 5.98
C ALA A 66 -12.04 1.96 7.13
N PHE A 67 -11.09 1.04 6.84
CA PHE A 67 -10.25 0.37 7.83
C PHE A 67 -8.86 1.03 8.01
N ALA A 68 -8.49 1.98 7.15
CA ALA A 68 -7.15 2.55 7.15
C ALA A 68 -6.76 3.28 8.44
N ALA A 69 -7.75 3.86 9.15
CA ALA A 69 -7.50 4.54 10.41
C ALA A 69 -7.43 3.55 11.59
N GLN A 70 -8.22 2.49 11.58
CA GLN A 70 -8.22 1.47 12.62
C GLN A 70 -6.99 0.56 12.49
N ALA A 71 -6.82 -0.12 11.38
CA ALA A 71 -5.67 -0.93 10.95
C ALA A 71 -5.00 -1.74 12.08
N ASP A 72 -5.82 -2.38 12.95
CA ASP A 72 -5.42 -3.04 14.22
C ASP A 72 -5.33 -4.56 14.12
N ASP A 73 -5.40 -5.12 12.91
CA ASP A 73 -5.19 -6.53 12.61
C ASP A 73 -4.20 -6.74 11.45
N PRO A 74 -3.74 -7.97 11.16
CA PRO A 74 -2.79 -8.23 10.07
C PRO A 74 -3.23 -7.77 8.69
N SER A 75 -4.53 -7.54 8.44
CA SER A 75 -4.99 -6.98 7.17
C SER A 75 -4.58 -5.51 6.97
N ALA A 76 -4.03 -4.86 8.01
CA ALA A 76 -3.35 -3.57 7.91
C ALA A 76 -2.30 -3.56 6.80
N ILE A 77 -1.66 -4.70 6.49
CA ILE A 77 -0.76 -4.86 5.31
C ILE A 77 -1.41 -4.36 4.02
N GLN A 78 -2.72 -4.52 3.89
CA GLN A 78 -3.48 -4.12 2.71
C GLN A 78 -3.96 -2.68 2.78
N PHE A 79 -4.39 -2.20 3.95
CA PHE A 79 -5.11 -0.95 4.11
C PHE A 79 -4.23 0.21 4.60
N ASN A 80 -3.38 -0.06 5.59
CA ASN A 80 -2.44 0.89 6.16
C ASN A 80 -1.30 0.13 6.86
N PRO A 81 -0.18 -0.13 6.17
CA PRO A 81 0.93 -0.92 6.72
C PRO A 81 1.52 -0.37 8.02
N ALA A 82 1.44 0.95 8.26
CA ALA A 82 1.90 1.55 9.50
C ALA A 82 1.10 1.03 10.72
N GLY A 83 -0.17 0.66 10.53
CA GLY A 83 -1.01 0.07 11.57
C GLY A 83 -0.47 -1.25 12.14
N LEU A 84 0.41 -1.95 11.43
CA LEU A 84 1.06 -3.16 11.97
C LEU A 84 1.84 -2.91 13.25
N THR A 85 2.28 -1.69 13.51
CA THR A 85 2.95 -1.33 14.77
C THR A 85 2.04 -1.44 15.99
N GLN A 86 0.73 -1.49 15.79
CA GLN A 86 -0.28 -1.65 16.83
C GLN A 86 -0.67 -3.12 17.04
N VAL A 87 -0.31 -4.01 16.09
CA VAL A 87 -0.68 -5.43 16.13
C VAL A 87 0.27 -6.18 17.06
N PRO A 88 -0.19 -6.68 18.22
CA PRO A 88 0.68 -7.32 19.19
C PRO A 88 1.01 -8.75 18.80
N GLY A 89 2.22 -9.18 19.17
CA GLY A 89 2.60 -10.59 19.08
C GLY A 89 2.71 -11.11 17.66
N ILE A 90 2.29 -12.36 17.49
CA ILE A 90 2.18 -13.04 16.18
C ILE A 90 0.71 -13.24 15.89
N GLN A 91 0.25 -12.75 14.76
CA GLN A 91 -1.15 -12.87 14.35
C GLN A 91 -1.28 -13.26 12.88
N SER A 92 -2.34 -14.00 12.58
CA SER A 92 -2.69 -14.34 11.21
C SER A 92 -4.18 -14.16 10.97
N VAL A 93 -4.51 -13.70 9.75
CA VAL A 93 -5.89 -13.57 9.27
C VAL A 93 -5.99 -14.28 7.93
N PHE A 94 -7.00 -15.11 7.79
CA PHE A 94 -7.36 -15.76 6.53
C PHE A 94 -8.83 -15.49 6.25
N GLY A 95 -9.16 -15.25 4.99
CA GLY A 95 -10.52 -15.07 4.57
C GLY A 95 -10.73 -15.28 3.08
N THR A 96 -11.98 -15.48 2.72
CA THR A 96 -12.42 -15.58 1.33
C THR A 96 -13.76 -14.87 1.16
N THR A 97 -13.98 -14.31 -0.03
CA THR A 97 -15.24 -13.65 -0.37
C THR A 97 -15.97 -14.48 -1.41
N ILE A 98 -17.15 -14.98 -1.04
CA ILE A 98 -18.01 -15.69 -1.95
C ILE A 98 -18.89 -14.67 -2.68
N MET A 99 -18.78 -14.64 -4.00
CA MET A 99 -19.57 -13.74 -4.85
C MET A 99 -20.41 -14.57 -5.82
N GLY A 100 -21.65 -14.17 -5.99
CA GLY A 100 -22.54 -14.75 -6.99
C GLY A 100 -23.26 -13.64 -7.74
N GLY A 101 -23.60 -13.88 -8.98
CA GLY A 101 -24.31 -12.92 -9.78
C GLY A 101 -24.41 -13.29 -11.25
N SER A 102 -25.16 -12.48 -11.98
CA SER A 102 -25.26 -12.56 -13.45
C SER A 102 -25.14 -11.17 -14.06
N ILE A 103 -24.51 -11.09 -15.20
CA ILE A 103 -24.39 -9.87 -15.98
C ILE A 103 -25.46 -9.94 -17.09
N LYS A 104 -26.31 -8.91 -17.18
CA LYS A 104 -27.32 -8.79 -18.26
C LYS A 104 -26.89 -7.68 -19.17
N PHE A 105 -26.76 -7.98 -20.43
CA PHE A 105 -26.59 -6.99 -21.49
C PHE A 105 -27.91 -6.84 -22.26
N LYS A 106 -28.33 -5.60 -22.47
CA LYS A 106 -29.44 -5.26 -23.30
C LYS A 106 -28.96 -4.45 -24.50
N GLY A 107 -29.02 -5.05 -25.68
CA GLY A 107 -28.60 -4.39 -26.89
C GLY A 107 -29.67 -3.41 -27.41
N PRO A 108 -29.26 -2.35 -28.17
CA PRO A 108 -30.18 -1.37 -28.73
C PRO A 108 -31.14 -1.97 -29.78
N THR A 109 -30.81 -3.13 -30.31
CA THR A 109 -31.61 -3.85 -31.33
C THR A 109 -32.49 -4.96 -30.74
N GLY A 110 -32.65 -5.00 -29.41
CA GLY A 110 -33.42 -6.04 -28.72
C GLY A 110 -32.70 -7.39 -28.56
N ILE A 111 -31.43 -7.46 -28.92
CA ILE A 111 -30.61 -8.64 -28.69
C ILE A 111 -30.08 -8.58 -27.27
N ASP A 112 -30.63 -9.42 -26.39
CA ASP A 112 -30.23 -9.52 -25.01
C ASP A 112 -29.26 -10.69 -24.83
N SER A 113 -28.26 -10.52 -23.97
CA SER A 113 -27.35 -11.58 -23.55
C SER A 113 -27.20 -11.63 -22.05
N ARG A 114 -26.97 -12.82 -21.53
CA ARG A 114 -26.73 -13.05 -20.11
C ARG A 114 -25.40 -13.76 -19.95
N GLY A 115 -24.50 -13.12 -19.20
CA GLY A 115 -23.24 -13.71 -18.76
C GLY A 115 -23.28 -14.07 -17.29
N ASP A 116 -22.34 -14.86 -16.87
CA ASP A 116 -22.10 -15.20 -15.47
C ASP A 116 -20.70 -14.76 -15.00
N LEU A 117 -20.41 -14.97 -13.74
CA LEU A 117 -19.10 -14.66 -13.12
C LEU A 117 -18.20 -15.91 -13.09
N GLY A 118 -18.20 -16.72 -14.14
CA GLY A 118 -17.51 -18.00 -14.19
C GLY A 118 -18.30 -19.15 -13.56
N GLY A 119 -19.63 -18.98 -13.50
CA GLY A 119 -20.60 -19.86 -12.88
C GLY A 119 -21.54 -19.11 -11.94
N SER A 120 -22.43 -19.83 -11.25
CA SER A 120 -23.35 -19.25 -10.26
C SER A 120 -22.61 -18.58 -9.09
N ILE A 121 -21.40 -19.04 -8.80
CA ILE A 121 -20.49 -18.47 -7.80
C ILE A 121 -19.13 -18.26 -8.48
N SER A 122 -18.53 -17.10 -8.26
CA SER A 122 -17.20 -16.79 -8.78
C SER A 122 -16.15 -17.78 -8.25
N PHE A 123 -15.41 -18.40 -9.16
CA PHE A 123 -14.36 -19.36 -8.81
C PHE A 123 -13.08 -19.06 -9.64
N PRO A 124 -11.87 -19.06 -9.03
CA PRO A 124 -11.63 -19.15 -7.59
C PRO A 124 -12.16 -17.92 -6.84
N PRO A 125 -12.68 -18.08 -5.62
CA PRO A 125 -13.18 -16.95 -4.84
C PRO A 125 -12.00 -16.04 -4.45
N PRO A 126 -12.19 -14.71 -4.46
CA PRO A 126 -11.17 -13.78 -3.95
C PRO A 126 -10.82 -14.11 -2.51
N SER A 127 -9.59 -14.51 -2.28
CA SER A 127 -9.10 -14.95 -0.97
C SER A 127 -7.94 -14.08 -0.52
N HIS A 128 -7.74 -14.01 0.78
CA HIS A 128 -6.65 -13.28 1.38
C HIS A 128 -6.08 -14.05 2.58
N PHE A 129 -4.78 -13.88 2.77
CA PHE A 129 -4.04 -14.36 3.93
C PHE A 129 -3.05 -13.27 4.36
N TYR A 130 -3.03 -12.98 5.63
CA TYR A 130 -2.10 -12.04 6.23
C TYR A 130 -1.47 -12.65 7.47
N LEU A 131 -0.17 -12.48 7.60
CA LEU A 131 0.62 -12.87 8.77
C LEU A 131 1.42 -11.65 9.21
N SER A 132 1.42 -11.36 10.50
CA SER A 132 2.27 -10.32 11.10
C SER A 132 2.94 -10.84 12.35
N SER A 133 4.12 -10.32 12.63
CA SER A 133 4.88 -10.62 13.83
C SER A 133 5.66 -9.41 14.28
N ASN A 134 5.45 -9.00 15.54
CA ASN A 134 6.36 -8.10 16.22
C ASN A 134 7.64 -8.86 16.57
N LEU A 135 8.81 -8.30 16.24
CA LEU A 135 10.09 -9.00 16.44
C LEU A 135 10.44 -9.20 17.93
N GLY A 136 9.92 -8.35 18.80
CA GLY A 136 10.03 -8.56 20.26
C GLY A 136 9.32 -9.84 20.70
N ALA A 137 8.21 -10.21 20.09
CA ALA A 137 7.49 -11.46 20.37
C ALA A 137 8.25 -12.71 19.90
N LEU A 138 9.17 -12.57 18.96
CA LEU A 138 10.08 -13.63 18.49
C LEU A 138 11.36 -13.74 19.34
N GLY A 139 11.45 -13.01 20.46
CA GLY A 139 12.61 -13.02 21.34
C GLY A 139 13.66 -11.94 21.05
N ALA A 140 13.49 -11.15 19.99
CA ALA A 140 14.38 -10.05 19.65
C ALA A 140 13.94 -8.76 20.37
N SER A 141 14.12 -8.70 21.69
CA SER A 141 13.62 -7.58 22.53
C SER A 141 14.17 -6.20 22.12
N SER A 142 15.39 -6.15 21.58
CA SER A 142 15.98 -4.92 21.01
C SER A 142 15.28 -4.41 19.74
N LEU A 143 14.48 -5.24 19.11
CA LEU A 143 13.72 -4.94 17.89
C LEU A 143 12.21 -4.90 18.16
N SER A 144 11.78 -4.67 19.38
CA SER A 144 10.35 -4.64 19.75
C SER A 144 9.55 -3.53 19.07
N SER A 145 10.23 -2.49 18.58
CA SER A 145 9.60 -1.43 17.76
C SER A 145 9.39 -1.84 16.30
N LEU A 146 9.85 -3.02 15.88
CA LEU A 146 9.78 -3.48 14.50
C LEU A 146 8.75 -4.61 14.37
N THR A 147 7.84 -4.45 13.43
CA THR A 147 6.85 -5.48 13.06
C THR A 147 7.05 -5.84 11.59
N VAL A 148 7.12 -7.12 11.30
CA VAL A 148 7.19 -7.66 9.93
C VAL A 148 5.87 -8.33 9.57
N GLY A 149 5.55 -8.30 8.30
CA GLY A 149 4.34 -8.92 7.80
C GLY A 149 4.49 -9.49 6.40
N LEU A 150 3.65 -10.47 6.10
CA LEU A 150 3.48 -11.03 4.76
C LEU A 150 1.99 -11.10 4.45
N GLY A 151 1.59 -10.43 3.38
CA GLY A 151 0.24 -10.47 2.85
C GLY A 151 0.18 -11.20 1.53
N MET A 152 -0.85 -12.02 1.35
CA MET A 152 -1.26 -12.57 0.07
C MET A 152 -2.73 -12.23 -0.14
N SER A 153 -3.06 -11.69 -1.30
CA SER A 153 -4.45 -11.32 -1.60
C SER A 153 -4.71 -11.39 -3.10
N SER A 154 -5.98 -11.60 -3.47
CA SER A 154 -6.45 -11.55 -4.85
C SER A 154 -7.29 -10.28 -5.06
N PRO A 155 -6.65 -9.12 -5.30
CA PRO A 155 -7.36 -7.85 -5.46
C PRO A 155 -8.12 -7.75 -6.79
N PHE A 156 -7.74 -8.57 -7.76
CA PHE A 156 -8.39 -8.67 -9.07
C PHE A 156 -8.65 -10.14 -9.36
N GLY A 157 -9.87 -10.50 -9.65
CA GLY A 157 -10.27 -11.88 -9.91
C GLY A 157 -11.59 -11.88 -10.66
N SER A 158 -11.64 -11.15 -11.79
CA SER A 158 -12.83 -11.16 -12.63
C SER A 158 -12.78 -12.36 -13.56
N ASN A 159 -13.80 -13.18 -13.49
CA ASN A 159 -14.12 -14.17 -14.51
C ASN A 159 -15.52 -13.83 -15.02
N THR A 160 -15.61 -13.53 -16.30
CA THR A 160 -16.89 -13.21 -16.97
C THR A 160 -17.02 -14.10 -18.18
N ARG A 161 -18.16 -14.80 -18.31
CA ARG A 161 -18.45 -15.68 -19.43
C ARG A 161 -19.79 -15.31 -20.06
N TYR A 162 -19.79 -15.27 -21.37
CA TYR A 162 -20.98 -15.08 -22.19
C TYR A 162 -21.20 -16.32 -23.07
N PRO A 163 -22.44 -16.62 -23.47
CA PRO A 163 -22.72 -17.70 -24.42
C PRO A 163 -21.91 -17.55 -25.72
N VAL A 164 -21.32 -18.66 -26.19
CA VAL A 164 -20.49 -18.66 -27.42
C VAL A 164 -21.30 -18.41 -28.67
N ASP A 165 -22.59 -18.66 -28.64
CA ASP A 165 -23.58 -18.41 -29.70
C ASP A 165 -24.32 -17.07 -29.53
N GLY A 166 -23.91 -16.28 -28.53
CA GLY A 166 -24.50 -14.99 -28.23
C GLY A 166 -23.94 -13.84 -29.06
N PRO A 167 -24.41 -12.60 -28.81
CA PRO A 167 -24.02 -11.41 -29.57
C PRO A 167 -22.54 -11.01 -29.44
N PHE A 168 -21.81 -11.63 -28.49
CA PHE A 168 -20.39 -11.36 -28.23
C PHE A 168 -19.46 -12.40 -28.85
N ASN A 169 -19.96 -13.37 -29.63
CA ASN A 169 -19.20 -14.47 -30.19
C ASN A 169 -18.00 -14.05 -31.06
N THR A 170 -18.04 -12.88 -31.64
CA THR A 170 -16.95 -12.31 -32.46
C THR A 170 -16.06 -11.32 -31.69
N ALA A 171 -16.41 -10.99 -30.45
CA ALA A 171 -15.69 -10.02 -29.65
C ALA A 171 -14.99 -10.71 -28.48
N ILE A 172 -15.75 -11.07 -27.45
CA ILE A 172 -15.21 -11.70 -26.23
C ILE A 172 -16.28 -12.60 -25.59
N THR A 173 -16.01 -13.88 -25.49
CA THR A 173 -16.90 -14.84 -24.81
C THR A 173 -16.45 -15.17 -23.41
N SER A 174 -15.17 -14.98 -23.10
CA SER A 174 -14.61 -15.19 -21.76
C SER A 174 -13.51 -14.16 -21.46
N ALA A 175 -13.56 -13.58 -20.28
CA ALA A 175 -12.52 -12.72 -19.74
C ALA A 175 -12.15 -13.18 -18.34
N GLU A 176 -10.90 -13.53 -18.16
CA GLU A 176 -10.37 -14.01 -16.87
C GLU A 176 -9.13 -13.20 -16.51
N LEU A 177 -9.08 -12.66 -15.28
CA LEU A 177 -7.95 -11.92 -14.76
C LEU A 177 -7.56 -12.44 -13.38
N PRO A 178 -6.93 -13.62 -13.27
CA PRO A 178 -6.42 -14.12 -12.01
C PRO A 178 -5.15 -13.33 -11.63
N LEU A 179 -5.18 -12.61 -10.52
CA LEU A 179 -4.03 -11.90 -10.01
C LEU A 179 -3.87 -12.16 -8.51
N ILE A 180 -2.67 -12.58 -8.13
CA ILE A 180 -2.28 -12.74 -6.74
C ILE A 180 -1.23 -11.69 -6.42
N ALA A 181 -1.51 -10.86 -5.42
CA ALA A 181 -0.57 -9.90 -4.88
C ALA A 181 0.11 -10.48 -3.64
N ILE A 182 1.44 -10.47 -3.62
CA ILE A 182 2.26 -10.83 -2.46
C ILE A 182 2.89 -9.55 -1.92
N LYS A 183 2.72 -9.27 -0.62
CA LYS A 183 3.10 -8.02 0.04
C LYS A 183 3.95 -8.28 1.26
N PRO A 184 5.28 -8.41 1.11
CA PRO A 184 6.18 -8.31 2.25
C PRO A 184 6.10 -6.88 2.81
N THR A 185 6.05 -6.76 4.13
CA THR A 185 5.82 -5.48 4.81
C THR A 185 6.70 -5.39 6.03
N ILE A 186 7.24 -4.20 6.27
CA ILE A 186 7.97 -3.85 7.48
C ILE A 186 7.36 -2.56 8.02
N ALA A 187 7.06 -2.53 9.32
CA ALA A 187 6.56 -1.36 10.02
C ALA A 187 7.44 -1.07 11.24
N TYR A 188 7.80 0.19 11.42
CA TYR A 188 8.62 0.64 12.53
C TYR A 188 7.88 1.69 13.37
N LYS A 189 7.81 1.44 14.69
CA LYS A 189 7.20 2.34 15.65
C LYS A 189 8.23 3.39 16.06
N VAL A 190 8.06 4.62 15.61
CA VAL A 190 8.98 5.74 15.87
C VAL A 190 8.84 6.26 17.29
N SER A 191 7.59 6.32 17.80
CA SER A 191 7.30 6.78 19.17
C SER A 191 6.01 6.14 19.69
N ASP A 192 5.78 6.26 21.01
CA ASP A 192 4.53 5.83 21.65
C ASP A 192 3.42 6.88 21.56
N ALA A 193 3.69 8.02 20.94
CA ALA A 193 2.77 9.16 20.85
C ALA A 193 1.89 9.15 19.58
N LEU A 194 1.89 8.05 18.83
CA LEU A 194 1.04 7.88 17.63
C LEU A 194 -0.04 6.85 17.91
#